data_fb48ba59d4e752daa7bd873f298cef09
#
_entry.id   fb48ba59d4e752daa7bd873f298cef09
#
_cell.length_a   1.000
_cell.length_b   1.000
_cell.length_c   1.000
_cell.angle_alpha   90.00
_cell.angle_beta   90.00
_cell.angle_gamma   90.00
#
_symmetry.space_group_name_H-M   'P 1'
#
loop_
_entity.id
_entity.type
_entity.pdbx_description
1 polymer ?
#
loop_
_entity_poly.entity_id
_entity_poly.type
_entity_poly.pdbx_seq_one_letter_code
_entity_poly.pdbx_strand_id
1 'polypeptide(L)'
;LRNFTKVPLAGIVIAALFAGLVYLFAWSSIFSVSTVHITGAPTPETEKSISQIADVSTGQKLARVEPRAIAHRIEHLTWIESVDISRNWISGKVEIIVIPRTPSAYFNGSTIDASGTIFTLPGFTGGDLPRVSAPTPELGLSAIELFQSLPDEFKSKVLSLSAHNDSNIAMQITLNGRDIRVMWGGNEKSALKIQVIEALIALEENKNIRRIDVSAPHAPIVK
;
A
#
# COMPACT_ATOMS: atom_id res chain seq x y z
N LEU A 1 45.09 -42.07 -37.33
CA LEU A 1 45.46 -42.15 -35.90
C LEU A 1 44.79 -40.98 -35.18
N ARG A 2 43.73 -41.30 -34.43
CA ARG A 2 42.94 -40.29 -33.63
C ARG A 2 43.74 -40.03 -32.35
N ASN A 3 44.33 -38.85 -32.22
CA ASN A 3 44.96 -38.41 -30.98
C ASN A 3 43.88 -38.28 -29.88
N PHE A 4 43.83 -39.27 -28.99
CA PHE A 4 43.11 -39.14 -27.74
C PHE A 4 43.91 -38.15 -26.86
N THR A 5 43.47 -36.92 -26.75
CA THR A 5 43.98 -35.96 -25.78
C THR A 5 43.77 -36.55 -24.39
N LYS A 6 44.88 -36.88 -23.70
CA LYS A 6 44.87 -37.37 -22.32
C LYS A 6 44.29 -36.29 -21.46
N VAL A 7 43.04 -36.45 -21.01
CA VAL A 7 42.45 -35.55 -20.00
C VAL A 7 43.32 -35.66 -18.77
N PRO A 8 43.90 -34.56 -18.26
CA PRO A 8 44.75 -34.60 -17.07
C PRO A 8 43.95 -35.13 -15.88
N LEU A 9 44.52 -36.03 -15.09
CA LEU A 9 43.88 -36.61 -13.91
C LEU A 9 43.26 -35.56 -13.00
N ALA A 10 43.92 -34.40 -12.86
CA ALA A 10 43.43 -33.23 -12.13
C ALA A 10 42.08 -32.74 -12.64
N GLY A 11 41.84 -32.71 -13.96
CA GLY A 11 40.56 -32.31 -14.56
C GLY A 11 39.41 -33.25 -14.20
N ILE A 12 39.70 -34.57 -14.17
CA ILE A 12 38.70 -35.57 -13.75
C ILE A 12 38.36 -35.42 -12.26
N VAL A 13 39.36 -35.20 -11.41
CA VAL A 13 39.14 -34.97 -9.96
C VAL A 13 38.30 -33.69 -9.71
N ILE A 14 38.63 -32.61 -10.40
CA ILE A 14 37.86 -31.34 -10.29
C ILE A 14 36.42 -31.55 -10.74
N ALA A 15 36.20 -32.23 -11.87
CA ALA A 15 34.87 -32.53 -12.37
C ALA A 15 34.07 -33.42 -11.41
N ALA A 16 34.70 -34.43 -10.80
CA ALA A 16 34.08 -35.31 -9.79
C ALA A 16 33.73 -34.56 -8.50
N LEU A 17 34.60 -33.66 -8.03
CA LEU A 17 34.32 -32.80 -6.87
C LEU A 17 33.16 -31.84 -7.17
N PHE A 18 33.16 -31.23 -8.34
CA PHE A 18 32.07 -30.34 -8.75
C PHE A 18 30.73 -31.08 -8.86
N ALA A 19 30.73 -32.28 -9.48
CA ALA A 19 29.54 -33.13 -9.56
C ALA A 19 29.04 -33.56 -8.16
N GLY A 20 29.97 -33.90 -7.25
CA GLY A 20 29.67 -34.19 -5.85
C GLY A 20 29.05 -33.02 -5.11
N LEU A 21 29.58 -31.81 -5.30
CA LEU A 21 28.99 -30.58 -4.74
C LEU A 21 27.58 -30.32 -5.31
N VAL A 22 27.41 -30.40 -6.62
CA VAL A 22 26.11 -30.25 -7.27
C VAL A 22 25.09 -31.26 -6.72
N TYR A 23 25.49 -32.53 -6.58
CA TYR A 23 24.64 -33.55 -5.99
C TYR A 23 24.26 -33.21 -4.55
N LEU A 24 25.23 -32.77 -3.74
CA LEU A 24 25.03 -32.43 -2.33
C LEU A 24 24.03 -31.26 -2.16
N PHE A 25 24.14 -30.23 -2.99
CA PHE A 25 23.23 -29.10 -2.93
C PHE A 25 21.85 -29.38 -3.55
N ALA A 26 21.76 -30.15 -4.63
CA ALA A 26 20.55 -30.36 -5.39
C ALA A 26 19.69 -31.53 -4.89
N TRP A 27 20.32 -32.60 -4.36
CA TRP A 27 19.63 -33.85 -4.00
C TRP A 27 19.80 -34.29 -2.56
N SER A 28 20.85 -33.87 -1.85
CA SER A 28 21.04 -34.25 -0.45
C SER A 28 19.93 -33.63 0.44
N SER A 29 19.54 -34.33 1.48
CA SER A 29 18.59 -33.81 2.49
C SER A 29 19.21 -32.79 3.45
N ILE A 30 20.52 -32.57 3.37
CA ILE A 30 21.25 -31.65 4.26
C ILE A 30 20.77 -30.21 4.06
N PHE A 31 20.48 -29.79 2.80
CA PHE A 31 20.03 -28.46 2.47
C PHE A 31 18.54 -28.47 2.10
N SER A 32 17.69 -28.78 3.08
CA SER A 32 16.23 -28.77 2.91
C SER A 32 15.60 -27.72 3.82
N VAL A 33 14.40 -27.26 3.45
CA VAL A 33 13.59 -26.35 4.25
C VAL A 33 13.23 -27.04 5.56
N SER A 34 13.64 -26.47 6.69
CA SER A 34 13.27 -26.94 8.02
C SER A 34 12.04 -26.20 8.55
N THR A 35 11.99 -24.88 8.33
CA THR A 35 10.89 -24.01 8.77
C THR A 35 10.65 -22.89 7.76
N VAL A 36 9.38 -22.52 7.62
CA VAL A 36 8.96 -21.32 6.89
C VAL A 36 8.43 -20.34 7.91
N HIS A 37 8.90 -19.11 7.91
CA HIS A 37 8.48 -18.06 8.80
C HIS A 37 7.95 -16.88 8.00
N ILE A 38 6.72 -16.45 8.29
CA ILE A 38 6.06 -15.34 7.60
C ILE A 38 5.87 -14.22 8.61
N THR A 39 6.22 -12.99 8.22
CA THR A 39 6.04 -11.78 9.04
C THR A 39 5.41 -10.67 8.22
N GLY A 40 4.71 -9.75 8.90
CA GLY A 40 4.06 -8.60 8.26
C GLY A 40 2.64 -8.88 7.74
N ALA A 41 2.13 -10.11 7.87
CA ALA A 41 0.74 -10.41 7.55
C ALA A 41 -0.20 -9.72 8.56
N PRO A 42 -1.23 -8.96 8.11
CA PRO A 42 -2.13 -8.23 9.01
C PRO A 42 -3.01 -9.12 9.88
N THR A 43 -3.37 -10.30 9.40
CA THR A 43 -4.23 -11.26 10.11
C THR A 43 -3.72 -12.70 9.95
N PRO A 44 -4.08 -13.64 10.85
CA PRO A 44 -3.72 -15.04 10.72
C PRO A 44 -4.23 -15.69 9.40
N GLU A 45 -5.38 -15.25 8.90
CA GLU A 45 -5.95 -15.73 7.65
C GLU A 45 -5.10 -15.31 6.45
N THR A 46 -4.56 -14.09 6.48
CA THR A 46 -3.65 -13.60 5.42
C THR A 46 -2.30 -14.30 5.50
N GLU A 47 -1.78 -14.58 6.68
CA GLU A 47 -0.56 -15.38 6.85
C GLU A 47 -0.73 -16.77 6.22
N LYS A 48 -1.87 -17.43 6.48
CA LYS A 48 -2.21 -18.72 5.88
C LYS A 48 -2.32 -18.62 4.35
N SER A 49 -2.93 -17.56 3.84
CA SER A 49 -3.05 -17.33 2.38
C SER A 49 -1.67 -17.12 1.75
N ILE A 50 -0.80 -16.33 2.38
CA ILE A 50 0.58 -16.14 1.92
C ILE A 50 1.34 -17.45 1.90
N SER A 51 1.20 -18.29 2.95
CA SER A 51 1.83 -19.61 3.02
C SER A 51 1.39 -20.51 1.86
N GLN A 52 0.10 -20.51 1.52
CA GLN A 52 -0.45 -21.27 0.40
C GLN A 52 0.07 -20.77 -0.96
N ILE A 53 0.14 -19.44 -1.16
CA ILE A 53 0.63 -18.83 -2.40
C ILE A 53 2.14 -19.04 -2.55
N ALA A 54 2.88 -18.98 -1.44
CA ALA A 54 4.32 -19.22 -1.43
C ALA A 54 4.66 -20.65 -1.89
N ASP A 55 3.80 -21.61 -1.56
CA ASP A 55 3.96 -23.04 -1.90
C ASP A 55 5.35 -23.58 -1.54
N VAL A 56 5.80 -23.26 -0.34
CA VAL A 56 7.08 -23.74 0.22
C VAL A 56 6.79 -24.73 1.34
N SER A 57 7.24 -25.98 1.14
CA SER A 57 6.99 -27.05 2.09
C SER A 57 8.25 -27.44 2.87
N THR A 58 8.10 -27.83 4.13
CA THR A 58 9.17 -28.47 4.92
C THR A 58 9.68 -29.71 4.21
N GLY A 59 10.99 -29.88 4.16
CA GLY A 59 11.66 -30.95 3.42
C GLY A 59 11.96 -30.65 1.95
N GLN A 60 11.36 -29.58 1.37
CA GLN A 60 11.73 -29.13 0.03
C GLN A 60 13.21 -28.72 -0.04
N LYS A 61 13.88 -28.96 -1.16
CA LYS A 61 15.28 -28.56 -1.32
C LYS A 61 15.40 -27.05 -1.40
N LEU A 62 16.26 -26.44 -0.57
CA LEU A 62 16.51 -24.99 -0.57
C LEU A 62 16.96 -24.47 -1.94
N ALA A 63 17.68 -25.27 -2.70
CA ALA A 63 18.10 -24.92 -4.06
C ALA A 63 16.90 -24.72 -5.04
N ARG A 64 15.76 -25.35 -4.75
CA ARG A 64 14.54 -25.26 -5.56
C ARG A 64 13.55 -24.19 -5.07
N VAL A 65 13.82 -23.61 -3.91
CA VAL A 65 13.04 -22.45 -3.44
C VAL A 65 13.54 -21.24 -4.20
N GLU A 66 12.70 -20.69 -5.06
CA GLU A 66 13.04 -19.54 -5.91
C GLU A 66 12.45 -18.24 -5.32
N PRO A 67 13.21 -17.43 -4.56
CA PRO A 67 12.70 -16.27 -3.86
C PRO A 67 11.97 -15.28 -4.77
N ARG A 68 12.54 -14.99 -5.95
CA ARG A 68 11.93 -14.04 -6.91
C ARG A 68 10.58 -14.52 -7.45
N ALA A 69 10.46 -15.80 -7.78
CA ALA A 69 9.22 -16.38 -8.27
C ALA A 69 8.13 -16.40 -7.19
N ILE A 70 8.52 -16.67 -5.94
CA ILE A 70 7.61 -16.65 -4.79
C ILE A 70 7.16 -15.20 -4.50
N ALA A 71 8.10 -14.25 -4.45
CA ALA A 71 7.78 -12.84 -4.25
C ALA A 71 6.78 -12.35 -5.29
N HIS A 72 7.03 -12.60 -6.56
CA HIS A 72 6.13 -12.23 -7.65
C HIS A 72 4.72 -12.81 -7.49
N ARG A 73 4.58 -14.08 -7.02
CA ARG A 73 3.26 -14.65 -6.75
C ARG A 73 2.52 -13.96 -5.60
N ILE A 74 3.25 -13.59 -4.55
CA ILE A 74 2.67 -12.94 -3.37
C ILE A 74 2.32 -11.49 -3.67
N GLU A 75 3.10 -10.76 -4.47
CA GLU A 75 2.88 -9.38 -4.89
C GLU A 75 1.62 -9.19 -5.76
N HIS A 76 1.01 -10.28 -6.27
CA HIS A 76 -0.33 -10.20 -6.89
C HIS A 76 -1.44 -9.86 -5.90
N LEU A 77 -1.21 -9.97 -4.60
CA LEU A 77 -2.13 -9.48 -3.58
C LEU A 77 -2.04 -7.94 -3.51
N THR A 78 -3.07 -7.25 -3.97
CA THR A 78 -3.08 -5.79 -4.14
C THR A 78 -2.77 -4.99 -2.87
N TRP A 79 -3.02 -5.56 -1.69
CA TRP A 79 -2.74 -4.94 -0.41
C TRP A 79 -1.25 -5.02 0.02
N ILE A 80 -0.44 -5.74 -0.72
CA ILE A 80 0.98 -5.88 -0.47
C ILE A 80 1.74 -4.81 -1.25
N GLU A 81 2.62 -4.08 -0.56
CA GLU A 81 3.52 -3.10 -1.17
C GLU A 81 4.79 -3.77 -1.68
N SER A 82 5.39 -4.63 -0.87
CA SER A 82 6.59 -5.38 -1.24
C SER A 82 6.74 -6.67 -0.43
N VAL A 83 7.54 -7.58 -0.97
CA VAL A 83 7.89 -8.86 -0.34
C VAL A 83 9.39 -9.08 -0.41
N ASP A 84 10.00 -9.43 0.71
CA ASP A 84 11.38 -9.91 0.76
C ASP A 84 11.44 -11.37 1.20
N ILE A 85 12.23 -12.18 0.50
CA ILE A 85 12.34 -13.61 0.78
C ILE A 85 13.80 -14.00 0.88
N SER A 86 14.16 -14.55 2.02
CA SER A 86 15.49 -15.03 2.30
C SER A 86 15.53 -16.52 2.63
N ARG A 87 16.66 -17.15 2.37
CA ARG A 87 16.94 -18.57 2.66
C ARG A 87 18.20 -18.67 3.47
N ASN A 88 18.11 -19.28 4.64
CA ASN A 88 19.28 -19.61 5.44
C ASN A 88 19.71 -21.06 5.14
N TRP A 89 20.81 -21.21 4.45
CA TRP A 89 21.34 -22.50 4.01
C TRP A 89 21.84 -23.40 5.15
N ILE A 90 22.19 -22.79 6.29
CA ILE A 90 22.73 -23.54 7.45
C ILE A 90 21.58 -24.08 8.29
N SER A 91 20.60 -23.24 8.61
CA SER A 91 19.46 -23.60 9.47
C SER A 91 18.29 -24.21 8.71
N GLY A 92 18.27 -24.12 7.37
CA GLY A 92 17.13 -24.53 6.57
C GLY A 92 15.91 -23.59 6.68
N LYS A 93 16.06 -22.40 7.29
CA LYS A 93 14.95 -21.45 7.47
C LYS A 93 14.69 -20.70 6.17
N VAL A 94 13.43 -20.63 5.75
CA VAL A 94 12.94 -19.70 4.73
C VAL A 94 12.15 -18.62 5.46
N GLU A 95 12.50 -17.37 5.22
CA GLU A 95 11.84 -16.20 5.81
C GLU A 95 11.17 -15.38 4.72
N ILE A 96 9.89 -15.10 4.92
CA ILE A 96 9.04 -14.31 4.01
C ILE A 96 8.60 -13.08 4.80
N ILE A 97 9.08 -11.91 4.40
CA ILE A 97 8.74 -10.63 5.02
C ILE A 97 7.82 -9.89 4.06
N VAL A 98 6.59 -9.63 4.50
CA VAL A 98 5.59 -8.91 3.72
C VAL A 98 5.44 -7.51 4.30
N ILE A 99 5.45 -6.51 3.43
CA ILE A 99 5.18 -5.12 3.79
C ILE A 99 3.81 -4.77 3.21
N PRO A 100 2.78 -4.61 4.07
CA PRO A 100 1.46 -4.18 3.61
C PRO A 100 1.48 -2.70 3.21
N ARG A 101 0.62 -2.34 2.23
CA ARG A 101 0.41 -0.94 1.85
C ARG A 101 -0.20 -0.16 3.00
N THR A 102 0.21 1.09 3.12
CA THR A 102 -0.34 2.02 4.12
C THR A 102 -1.50 2.79 3.53
N PRO A 103 -2.73 2.65 4.07
CA PRO A 103 -3.88 3.40 3.59
C PRO A 103 -3.72 4.90 3.85
N SER A 104 -3.97 5.74 2.84
CA SER A 104 -3.98 7.22 2.93
C SER A 104 -5.38 7.80 3.02
N ALA A 105 -6.37 7.11 2.44
CA ALA A 105 -7.77 7.50 2.46
C ALA A 105 -8.71 6.33 2.16
N TYR A 106 -9.98 6.50 2.50
CA TYR A 106 -11.07 5.73 1.86
C TYR A 106 -11.39 6.36 0.52
N PHE A 107 -11.32 5.59 -0.55
CA PHE A 107 -11.57 6.02 -1.91
C PHE A 107 -12.66 5.16 -2.56
N ASN A 108 -13.81 5.79 -2.88
CA ASN A 108 -14.94 5.13 -3.52
C ASN A 108 -15.35 3.77 -2.89
N GLY A 109 -15.21 3.64 -1.57
CA GLY A 109 -15.56 2.41 -0.82
C GLY A 109 -14.42 1.42 -0.59
N SER A 110 -13.24 1.63 -1.19
CA SER A 110 -12.00 0.87 -0.94
C SER A 110 -10.99 1.76 -0.23
N THR A 111 -9.77 1.29 -0.01
CA THR A 111 -8.64 2.11 0.44
C THR A 111 -7.74 2.48 -0.74
N ILE A 112 -7.06 3.60 -0.61
CA ILE A 112 -6.04 4.06 -1.56
C ILE A 112 -4.77 4.44 -0.78
N ASP A 113 -3.59 4.11 -1.32
CA ASP A 113 -2.32 4.55 -0.78
C ASP A 113 -1.84 5.87 -1.39
N ALA A 114 -0.68 6.36 -0.93
CA ALA A 114 -0.07 7.57 -1.45
C ALA A 114 0.40 7.47 -2.92
N SER A 115 0.51 6.27 -3.47
CA SER A 115 0.86 6.04 -4.89
C SER A 115 -0.35 6.06 -5.83
N GLY A 116 -1.57 6.09 -5.28
CA GLY A 116 -2.81 5.98 -6.06
C GLY A 116 -3.27 4.54 -6.27
N THR A 117 -2.62 3.56 -5.65
CA THR A 117 -3.03 2.17 -5.74
C THR A 117 -4.27 1.92 -4.88
N ILE A 118 -5.32 1.39 -5.50
CA ILE A 118 -6.55 1.00 -4.81
C ILE A 118 -6.43 -0.43 -4.33
N PHE A 119 -6.72 -0.67 -3.05
CA PHE A 119 -6.63 -1.99 -2.43
C PHE A 119 -7.61 -2.15 -1.29
N THR A 120 -7.76 -3.38 -0.81
CA THR A 120 -8.50 -3.68 0.42
C THR A 120 -7.54 -4.32 1.41
N LEU A 121 -7.23 -3.62 2.50
CA LEU A 121 -6.34 -4.13 3.53
C LEU A 121 -7.12 -5.08 4.46
N PRO A 122 -6.75 -6.37 4.53
CA PRO A 122 -7.41 -7.32 5.43
C PRO A 122 -7.28 -6.92 6.90
N GLY A 123 -8.36 -7.05 7.66
CA GLY A 123 -8.38 -6.67 9.07
C GLY A 123 -8.40 -5.17 9.35
N PHE A 124 -8.41 -4.33 8.33
CA PHE A 124 -8.49 -2.88 8.49
C PHE A 124 -9.94 -2.45 8.76
N THR A 125 -10.19 -1.97 9.96
CA THR A 125 -11.54 -1.55 10.40
C THR A 125 -11.82 -0.07 10.17
N GLY A 126 -10.89 0.63 9.55
CA GLY A 126 -10.92 2.07 9.40
C GLY A 126 -10.24 2.76 10.58
N GLY A 127 -9.84 3.95 10.37
CA GLY A 127 -9.31 4.89 11.34
C GLY A 127 -9.84 6.26 10.97
N ASP A 128 -9.16 7.28 11.41
CA ASP A 128 -9.47 8.68 11.11
C ASP A 128 -9.07 9.07 9.67
N LEU A 129 -9.19 8.12 8.74
CA LEU A 129 -8.85 8.38 7.34
C LEU A 129 -9.95 9.20 6.64
N PRO A 130 -9.56 10.18 5.80
CA PRO A 130 -10.51 10.95 5.04
C PRO A 130 -11.26 10.06 4.05
N ARG A 131 -12.55 10.35 3.85
CA ARG A 131 -13.37 9.72 2.81
C ARG A 131 -13.31 10.56 1.56
N VAL A 132 -12.81 9.99 0.48
CA VAL A 132 -12.59 10.67 -0.80
C VAL A 132 -13.40 9.99 -1.89
N SER A 133 -14.08 10.78 -2.72
CA SER A 133 -14.78 10.32 -3.92
C SER A 133 -14.29 11.11 -5.12
N ALA A 134 -13.82 10.40 -6.15
CA ALA A 134 -13.38 10.99 -7.40
C ALA A 134 -13.53 10.02 -8.56
N PRO A 135 -13.63 10.50 -9.83
CA PRO A 135 -13.69 9.63 -11.00
C PRO A 135 -12.43 8.80 -11.23
N THR A 136 -11.26 9.32 -10.88
CA THR A 136 -9.97 8.64 -11.05
C THR A 136 -9.12 8.69 -9.78
N PRO A 137 -8.17 7.75 -9.60
CA PRO A 137 -7.26 7.77 -8.47
C PRO A 137 -6.42 9.04 -8.36
N GLU A 138 -5.98 9.62 -9.48
CA GLU A 138 -5.16 10.83 -9.53
C GLU A 138 -5.91 12.03 -8.94
N LEU A 139 -7.19 12.20 -9.32
CA LEU A 139 -8.05 13.23 -8.73
C LEU A 139 -8.33 12.96 -7.25
N GLY A 140 -8.41 11.70 -6.86
CA GLY A 140 -8.47 11.30 -5.45
C GLY A 140 -7.23 11.72 -4.67
N LEU A 141 -6.04 11.54 -5.25
CA LEU A 141 -4.79 11.98 -4.64
C LEU A 141 -4.73 13.50 -4.47
N SER A 142 -5.19 14.28 -5.46
CA SER A 142 -5.27 15.74 -5.35
C SER A 142 -6.17 16.17 -4.17
N ALA A 143 -7.28 15.48 -3.94
CA ALA A 143 -8.14 15.74 -2.78
C ALA A 143 -7.50 15.32 -1.45
N ILE A 144 -6.74 14.23 -1.44
CA ILE A 144 -5.99 13.76 -0.27
C ILE A 144 -4.88 14.77 0.09
N GLU A 145 -4.15 15.25 -0.91
CA GLU A 145 -3.12 16.28 -0.73
C GLU A 145 -3.71 17.57 -0.15
N LEU A 146 -4.84 18.02 -0.69
CA LEU A 146 -5.57 19.14 -0.10
C LEU A 146 -5.90 18.87 1.36
N PHE A 147 -6.49 17.72 1.69
CA PHE A 147 -6.83 17.37 3.07
C PHE A 147 -5.61 17.39 3.98
N GLN A 148 -4.49 16.83 3.55
CA GLN A 148 -3.25 16.79 4.33
C GLN A 148 -2.68 18.19 4.57
N SER A 149 -2.87 19.14 3.66
CA SER A 149 -2.40 20.52 3.76
C SER A 149 -3.23 21.38 4.72
N LEU A 150 -4.43 20.92 5.12
CA LEU A 150 -5.30 21.66 6.03
C LEU A 150 -4.76 21.63 7.47
N PRO A 151 -5.01 22.67 8.29
CA PRO A 151 -4.74 22.64 9.74
C PRO A 151 -5.52 21.51 10.43
N ASP A 152 -4.93 20.89 11.45
CA ASP A 152 -5.53 19.73 12.16
C ASP A 152 -6.90 20.06 12.77
N GLU A 153 -7.06 21.29 13.27
CA GLU A 153 -8.34 21.76 13.78
C GLU A 153 -9.44 21.77 12.70
N PHE A 154 -9.10 22.11 11.46
CA PHE A 154 -10.04 22.09 10.35
C PHE A 154 -10.24 20.67 9.82
N LYS A 155 -9.19 19.84 9.75
CA LYS A 155 -9.28 18.41 9.35
C LYS A 155 -10.30 17.66 10.20
N SER A 156 -10.32 17.89 11.50
CA SER A 156 -11.26 17.22 12.43
C SER A 156 -12.73 17.50 12.12
N LYS A 157 -13.02 18.57 11.39
CA LYS A 157 -14.36 18.98 10.97
C LYS A 157 -14.76 18.37 9.62
N VAL A 158 -13.80 17.81 8.85
CA VAL A 158 -14.04 17.28 7.50
C VAL A 158 -14.57 15.84 7.58
N LEU A 159 -15.75 15.60 7.03
CA LEU A 159 -16.38 14.28 6.94
C LEU A 159 -15.99 13.55 5.67
N SER A 160 -15.96 14.26 4.55
CA SER A 160 -15.63 13.69 3.24
C SER A 160 -15.20 14.77 2.25
N LEU A 161 -14.45 14.32 1.22
CA LEU A 161 -14.07 15.15 0.09
C LEU A 161 -14.61 14.53 -1.21
N SER A 162 -14.90 15.38 -2.19
CA SER A 162 -15.22 14.96 -3.54
C SER A 162 -14.49 15.81 -4.55
N ALA A 163 -13.75 15.19 -5.49
CA ALA A 163 -13.05 15.88 -6.56
C ALA A 163 -13.68 15.51 -7.91
N HIS A 164 -14.09 16.49 -8.71
CA HIS A 164 -14.50 16.28 -10.08
C HIS A 164 -13.37 16.60 -11.06
N ASN A 165 -12.53 17.55 -10.71
CA ASN A 165 -11.25 17.88 -11.32
C ASN A 165 -10.42 18.68 -10.29
N ASP A 166 -9.18 19.04 -10.64
CA ASP A 166 -8.25 19.72 -9.72
C ASP A 166 -8.70 21.10 -9.24
N SER A 167 -9.61 21.73 -9.98
CA SER A 167 -10.18 23.05 -9.65
C SER A 167 -11.59 22.98 -9.10
N ASN A 168 -12.15 21.79 -8.91
CA ASN A 168 -13.51 21.57 -8.43
C ASN A 168 -13.53 20.48 -7.37
N ILE A 169 -12.92 20.81 -6.23
CA ILE A 169 -12.96 19.98 -5.02
C ILE A 169 -14.05 20.55 -4.11
N ALA A 170 -14.88 19.67 -3.57
CA ALA A 170 -15.85 20.00 -2.54
C ALA A 170 -15.65 19.11 -1.33
N MET A 171 -16.01 19.60 -0.16
CA MET A 171 -15.94 18.84 1.08
C MET A 171 -17.25 18.97 1.86
N GLN A 172 -17.57 17.92 2.61
CA GLN A 172 -18.61 17.93 3.63
C GLN A 172 -17.92 18.15 4.97
N ILE A 173 -18.32 19.18 5.70
CA ILE A 173 -17.74 19.50 6.99
C ILE A 173 -18.84 19.60 8.05
N THR A 174 -18.51 19.25 9.30
CA THR A 174 -19.40 19.49 10.45
C THR A 174 -18.94 20.72 11.20
N LEU A 175 -19.82 21.72 11.29
CA LEU A 175 -19.58 22.95 12.03
C LEU A 175 -20.81 23.29 12.91
N ASN A 176 -20.55 23.54 14.19
CA ASN A 176 -21.58 23.79 15.19
C ASN A 176 -22.69 22.70 15.19
N GLY A 177 -22.31 21.41 15.03
CA GLY A 177 -23.22 20.29 15.00
C GLY A 177 -24.06 20.15 13.73
N ARG A 178 -23.72 20.87 12.66
CA ARG A 178 -24.42 20.85 11.37
C ARG A 178 -23.48 20.50 10.23
N ASP A 179 -23.93 19.68 9.30
CA ASP A 179 -23.19 19.31 8.11
C ASP A 179 -23.40 20.34 7.01
N ILE A 180 -22.30 20.93 6.55
CA ILE A 180 -22.28 21.99 5.54
C ILE A 180 -21.44 21.48 4.37
N ARG A 181 -21.95 21.65 3.16
CA ARG A 181 -21.21 21.40 1.93
C ARG A 181 -20.41 22.64 1.55
N VAL A 182 -19.10 22.50 1.48
CA VAL A 182 -18.18 23.55 1.05
C VAL A 182 -17.69 23.24 -0.35
N MET A 183 -17.95 24.16 -1.29
CA MET A 183 -17.31 24.16 -2.61
C MET A 183 -15.97 24.87 -2.44
N TRP A 184 -14.91 24.06 -2.41
CA TRP A 184 -13.56 24.56 -2.12
C TRP A 184 -12.87 25.14 -3.36
N GLY A 185 -13.10 24.53 -4.53
CA GLY A 185 -12.35 24.84 -5.74
C GLY A 185 -11.00 24.16 -5.77
N GLY A 186 -9.97 24.84 -6.22
CA GLY A 186 -8.59 24.34 -6.23
C GLY A 186 -7.89 24.43 -4.86
N ASN A 187 -6.64 23.99 -4.79
CA ASN A 187 -5.86 23.93 -3.55
C ASN A 187 -5.23 25.28 -3.14
N GLU A 188 -5.44 26.35 -3.89
CA GLU A 188 -4.85 27.66 -3.61
C GLU A 188 -5.56 28.38 -2.47
N LYS A 189 -4.82 29.23 -1.74
CA LYS A 189 -5.32 30.16 -0.71
C LYS A 189 -6.11 29.48 0.41
N SER A 190 -5.75 28.26 0.80
CA SER A 190 -6.47 27.47 1.80
C SER A 190 -6.69 28.21 3.12
N ALA A 191 -5.67 28.94 3.61
CA ALA A 191 -5.80 29.73 4.83
C ALA A 191 -6.88 30.83 4.73
N LEU A 192 -6.93 31.54 3.61
CA LEU A 192 -7.95 32.57 3.37
C LEU A 192 -9.35 31.96 3.27
N LYS A 193 -9.49 30.81 2.59
CA LYS A 193 -10.77 30.10 2.48
C LYS A 193 -11.30 29.68 3.84
N ILE A 194 -10.45 29.17 4.72
CA ILE A 194 -10.82 28.82 6.09
C ILE A 194 -11.31 30.03 6.86
N GLN A 195 -10.57 31.14 6.83
CA GLN A 195 -10.98 32.39 7.50
C GLN A 195 -12.32 32.89 6.99
N VAL A 196 -12.57 32.84 5.67
CA VAL A 196 -13.85 33.23 5.08
C VAL A 196 -14.98 32.32 5.54
N ILE A 197 -14.77 31.00 5.59
CA ILE A 197 -15.79 30.06 6.10
C ILE A 197 -16.11 30.36 7.55
N GLU A 198 -15.13 30.56 8.41
CA GLU A 198 -15.32 30.86 9.83
C GLU A 198 -16.07 32.19 10.02
N ALA A 199 -15.69 33.23 9.28
CA ALA A 199 -16.39 34.52 9.30
C ALA A 199 -17.86 34.43 8.87
N LEU A 200 -18.13 33.68 7.78
CA LEU A 200 -19.51 33.50 7.29
C LEU A 200 -20.40 32.76 8.28
N ILE A 201 -19.86 31.74 8.94
CA ILE A 201 -20.62 30.94 9.92
C ILE A 201 -20.91 31.71 11.22
N ALA A 202 -20.04 32.65 11.57
CA ALA A 202 -20.24 33.50 12.73
C ALA A 202 -21.41 34.51 12.56
N LEU A 203 -21.86 34.76 11.34
CA LEU A 203 -22.97 35.67 11.08
C LEU A 203 -24.32 35.03 11.45
N GLU A 204 -25.13 35.76 12.22
CA GLU A 204 -26.46 35.34 12.65
C GLU A 204 -27.41 35.00 11.48
N GLU A 205 -27.32 35.74 10.40
CA GLU A 205 -28.10 35.55 9.17
C GLU A 205 -27.80 34.21 8.48
N ASN A 206 -26.62 33.66 8.73
CA ASN A 206 -26.12 32.42 8.14
C ASN A 206 -26.39 31.19 9.01
N LYS A 207 -27.20 31.27 10.05
CA LYS A 207 -27.49 30.14 10.96
C LYS A 207 -28.03 28.90 10.26
N ASN A 208 -28.69 29.04 9.12
CA ASN A 208 -29.35 27.94 8.43
C ASN A 208 -28.71 27.55 7.08
N ILE A 209 -27.53 28.09 6.78
CA ILE A 209 -26.82 27.73 5.53
C ILE A 209 -26.46 26.25 5.48
N ARG A 210 -26.60 25.69 4.30
CA ARG A 210 -26.22 24.29 4.01
C ARG A 210 -25.07 24.16 3.02
N ARG A 211 -24.76 25.26 2.32
CA ARG A 211 -23.71 25.30 1.30
C ARG A 211 -22.96 26.63 1.36
N ILE A 212 -21.63 26.52 1.30
CA ILE A 212 -20.73 27.66 1.17
C ILE A 212 -19.87 27.40 -0.08
N ASP A 213 -19.71 28.42 -0.90
CA ASP A 213 -18.80 28.38 -2.03
C ASP A 213 -17.66 29.37 -1.78
N VAL A 214 -16.46 28.84 -1.60
CA VAL A 214 -15.22 29.62 -1.41
C VAL A 214 -14.22 29.37 -2.53
N SER A 215 -14.66 28.82 -3.66
CA SER A 215 -13.79 28.65 -4.83
C SER A 215 -13.14 29.98 -5.26
N ALA A 216 -13.89 31.08 -5.09
CA ALA A 216 -13.44 32.48 -5.18
C ALA A 216 -13.55 33.16 -3.81
N PRO A 217 -12.52 33.06 -2.92
CA PRO A 217 -12.65 33.51 -1.53
C PRO A 217 -12.87 34.99 -1.33
N HIS A 218 -12.64 35.83 -2.35
CA HIS A 218 -12.97 37.26 -2.31
C HIS A 218 -14.43 37.58 -2.67
N ALA A 219 -15.19 36.60 -3.18
CA ALA A 219 -16.62 36.73 -3.52
C ALA A 219 -17.34 35.42 -3.14
N PRO A 220 -17.43 35.09 -1.84
CA PRO A 220 -18.04 33.85 -1.38
C PRO A 220 -19.55 33.86 -1.58
N ILE A 221 -20.13 32.68 -1.80
CA ILE A 221 -21.59 32.52 -1.95
C ILE A 221 -22.08 31.55 -0.86
N VAL A 222 -23.18 31.90 -0.22
CA VAL A 222 -23.88 31.08 0.78
C VAL A 222 -25.28 30.72 0.30
N LYS A 223 -25.75 29.52 0.64
CA LYS A 223 -27.09 29.03 0.34
C LYS A 223 -27.64 28.15 1.45
#